data_a5a6eb799eaef0d6d56d576c1da12da6
#
_entry.id   a5a6eb799eaef0d6d56d576c1da12da6
#
_cell.length_a   1.000
_cell.length_b   1.000
_cell.length_c   1.000
_cell.angle_alpha   90.00
_cell.angle_beta   90.00
_cell.angle_gamma   90.00
#
_symmetry.space_group_name_H-M   'P 1'
#
loop_
_entity.id
_entity.type
_entity.pdbx_description
1 polymer ?
#
loop_
_entity_poly.entity_id
_entity_poly.type
_entity_poly.pdbx_seq_one_letter_code
_entity_poly.pdbx_strand_id
1 'polypeptide(L)'
;MEKVLEVSGLTKIYNNGRGVKNISFQVAKGEIFGFLGPNGAGKTTVMKSIVGLNNFQSGEVRIMGFDLKNQFEEALRAVGSIIETADAYEYMSAYNNLKMVGRFYGGIKESDIDNILEVVKLKEHKNEKVSKFSLGMKQRLSLAMALLSEPDLVILDEPTNGLDIEGTVQMRNMIMELAKEKNMTFFISSHLIHEVELMCDKVAIIHNGELINNGVSMKDIKEKYKNLEDFYMNVVNGRDKVE
;
A
#
# COMPACT_ATOMS: atom_id res chain seq x y z
N MET A 1 3.15 -9.09 -18.69
CA MET A 1 3.27 -9.37 -17.24
C MET A 1 1.87 -9.61 -16.68
N GLU A 2 1.73 -10.51 -15.73
CA GLU A 2 0.48 -10.76 -15.02
C GLU A 2 0.10 -9.52 -14.20
N LYS A 3 -1.16 -9.08 -14.32
CA LYS A 3 -1.67 -7.90 -13.58
C LYS A 3 -2.37 -8.38 -12.32
N VAL A 4 -1.97 -7.82 -11.20
CA VAL A 4 -2.56 -8.12 -9.88
C VAL A 4 -3.66 -7.11 -9.52
N LEU A 5 -3.47 -5.84 -9.90
CA LEU A 5 -4.46 -4.79 -9.70
C LEU A 5 -4.68 -4.03 -11.01
N GLU A 6 -5.94 -3.87 -11.40
CA GLU A 6 -6.37 -3.03 -12.52
C GLU A 6 -7.45 -2.07 -12.04
N VAL A 7 -7.22 -0.79 -12.24
CA VAL A 7 -8.16 0.30 -11.94
C VAL A 7 -8.45 1.04 -13.24
N SER A 8 -9.72 1.16 -13.60
CA SER A 8 -10.16 1.76 -14.87
C SER A 8 -11.26 2.79 -14.62
N GLY A 9 -10.99 4.07 -14.88
CA GLY A 9 -11.96 5.15 -14.80
C GLY A 9 -12.60 5.39 -13.44
N LEU A 10 -11.94 4.99 -12.36
CA LEU A 10 -12.46 5.08 -10.99
C LEU A 10 -12.73 6.56 -10.64
N THR A 11 -13.99 6.83 -10.27
CA THR A 11 -14.42 8.17 -9.85
C THR A 11 -15.17 8.07 -8.53
N LYS A 12 -14.69 8.83 -7.54
CA LYS A 12 -15.31 8.97 -6.22
C LYS A 12 -15.35 10.42 -5.80
N ILE A 13 -16.53 11.01 -5.82
CA ILE A 13 -16.75 12.38 -5.36
C ILE A 13 -17.61 12.33 -4.10
N TYR A 14 -17.18 13.03 -3.07
CA TYR A 14 -17.93 13.21 -1.83
C TYR A 14 -18.90 14.39 -1.93
N ASN A 15 -19.86 14.48 -1.01
CA ASN A 15 -20.89 15.55 -0.99
C ASN A 15 -20.30 16.97 -0.92
N ASN A 16 -19.09 17.13 -0.42
CA ASN A 16 -18.38 18.42 -0.36
C ASN A 16 -17.64 18.77 -1.67
N GLY A 17 -17.84 18.00 -2.74
CA GLY A 17 -17.20 18.20 -4.04
C GLY A 17 -15.75 17.71 -4.15
N ARG A 18 -15.16 17.23 -3.04
CA ARG A 18 -13.79 16.64 -3.05
C ARG A 18 -13.85 15.18 -3.50
N GLY A 19 -12.73 14.66 -3.96
CA GLY A 19 -12.62 13.25 -4.34
C GLY A 19 -11.61 13.03 -5.45
N VAL A 20 -11.82 11.97 -6.23
CA VAL A 20 -10.97 11.58 -7.36
C VAL A 20 -11.79 11.31 -8.60
N LYS A 21 -11.23 11.62 -9.78
CA LYS A 21 -11.91 11.51 -11.06
C LYS A 21 -11.07 10.73 -12.06
N ASN A 22 -11.71 9.78 -12.73
CA ASN A 22 -11.16 9.04 -13.88
C ASN A 22 -9.78 8.45 -13.62
N ILE A 23 -9.56 7.87 -12.44
CA ILE A 23 -8.30 7.24 -12.06
C ILE A 23 -8.15 5.90 -12.77
N SER A 24 -7.06 5.74 -13.54
CA SER A 24 -6.76 4.51 -14.27
C SER A 24 -5.28 4.17 -14.16
N PHE A 25 -4.95 2.98 -13.65
CA PHE A 25 -3.60 2.44 -13.57
C PHE A 25 -3.62 0.93 -13.39
N GLN A 26 -2.44 0.30 -13.49
CA GLN A 26 -2.27 -1.15 -13.36
C GLN A 26 -1.01 -1.45 -12.58
N VAL A 27 -1.07 -2.49 -11.72
CA VAL A 27 0.06 -3.00 -10.95
C VAL A 27 0.34 -4.42 -11.38
N ALA A 28 1.60 -4.70 -11.75
CA ALA A 28 2.05 -6.02 -12.15
C ALA A 28 2.43 -6.87 -10.93
N LYS A 29 2.44 -8.19 -11.11
CA LYS A 29 2.85 -9.14 -10.06
C LYS A 29 4.33 -8.94 -9.69
N GLY A 30 4.61 -8.93 -8.40
CA GLY A 30 5.96 -8.74 -7.84
C GLY A 30 6.48 -7.29 -7.92
N GLU A 31 5.65 -6.32 -8.33
CA GLU A 31 6.00 -4.91 -8.47
C GLU A 31 5.75 -4.15 -7.16
N ILE A 32 6.66 -3.26 -6.79
CA ILE A 32 6.40 -2.22 -5.78
C ILE A 32 5.95 -0.96 -6.54
N PHE A 33 4.64 -0.70 -6.51
CA PHE A 33 4.03 0.43 -7.19
C PHE A 33 3.79 1.59 -6.23
N GLY A 34 4.45 2.73 -6.48
CA GLY A 34 4.31 3.97 -5.71
C GLY A 34 3.16 4.84 -6.22
N PHE A 35 2.33 5.32 -5.30
CA PHE A 35 1.26 6.27 -5.57
C PHE A 35 1.58 7.59 -4.89
N LEU A 36 2.27 8.48 -5.63
CA LEU A 36 2.88 9.70 -5.11
C LEU A 36 1.95 10.90 -5.26
N GLY A 37 1.84 11.71 -4.23
CA GLY A 37 1.10 12.97 -4.29
C GLY A 37 1.02 13.70 -2.96
N PRO A 38 0.70 15.00 -2.95
CA PRO A 38 0.60 15.78 -1.72
C PRO A 38 -0.54 15.30 -0.83
N ASN A 39 -0.55 15.77 0.43
CA ASN A 39 -1.67 15.53 1.33
C ASN A 39 -2.96 16.14 0.75
N GLY A 40 -4.04 15.35 0.81
CA GLY A 40 -5.33 15.74 0.23
C GLY A 40 -5.46 15.51 -1.27
N ALA A 41 -4.47 14.98 -1.98
CA ALA A 41 -4.54 14.69 -3.41
C ALA A 41 -5.53 13.58 -3.79
N GLY A 42 -5.99 12.76 -2.82
CA GLY A 42 -6.95 11.68 -3.06
C GLY A 42 -6.38 10.27 -2.90
N LYS A 43 -5.12 10.11 -2.46
CA LYS A 43 -4.45 8.79 -2.30
C LYS A 43 -5.28 7.81 -1.48
N THR A 44 -5.62 8.17 -0.25
CA THR A 44 -6.43 7.34 0.65
C THR A 44 -7.83 7.06 0.08
N THR A 45 -8.43 8.01 -0.67
CA THR A 45 -9.72 7.80 -1.33
C THR A 45 -9.65 6.67 -2.36
N VAL A 46 -8.59 6.66 -3.20
CA VAL A 46 -8.35 5.58 -4.17
C VAL A 46 -8.14 4.25 -3.45
N MET A 47 -7.28 4.21 -2.44
CA MET A 47 -6.99 2.99 -1.69
C MET A 47 -8.24 2.43 -1.00
N LYS A 48 -9.02 3.27 -0.31
CA LYS A 48 -10.31 2.88 0.30
C LYS A 48 -11.31 2.33 -0.73
N SER A 49 -11.31 2.89 -1.94
CA SER A 49 -12.19 2.41 -3.02
C SER A 49 -11.74 1.04 -3.55
N ILE A 50 -10.44 0.79 -3.66
CA ILE A 50 -9.87 -0.48 -4.13
C ILE A 50 -10.18 -1.63 -3.15
N VAL A 51 -10.17 -1.36 -1.85
CA VAL A 51 -10.49 -2.38 -0.84
C VAL A 51 -11.98 -2.40 -0.43
N GLY A 52 -12.83 -1.68 -1.15
CA GLY A 52 -14.28 -1.68 -0.93
C GLY A 52 -14.76 -0.94 0.31
N LEU A 53 -13.90 -0.16 0.99
CA LEU A 53 -14.29 0.68 2.12
C LEU A 53 -15.08 1.91 1.70
N ASN A 54 -15.00 2.30 0.42
CA ASN A 54 -15.76 3.38 -0.19
C ASN A 54 -16.46 2.89 -1.45
N ASN A 55 -17.75 3.17 -1.58
CA ASN A 55 -18.44 3.04 -2.86
C ASN A 55 -18.00 4.17 -3.80
N PHE A 56 -17.71 3.85 -5.06
CA PHE A 56 -17.38 4.81 -6.12
C PHE A 56 -18.51 4.91 -7.15
N GLN A 57 -18.64 6.07 -7.80
CA GLN A 57 -19.75 6.36 -8.71
C GLN A 57 -19.58 5.69 -10.08
N SER A 58 -18.35 5.67 -10.60
CA SER A 58 -18.05 5.06 -11.89
C SER A 58 -16.66 4.43 -11.92
N GLY A 59 -16.41 3.60 -12.90
CA GLY A 59 -15.18 2.87 -13.10
C GLY A 59 -15.27 1.41 -12.66
N GLU A 60 -14.15 0.72 -12.81
CA GLU A 60 -13.99 -0.69 -12.52
C GLU A 60 -12.68 -0.92 -11.75
N VAL A 61 -12.71 -1.84 -10.79
CA VAL A 61 -11.52 -2.32 -10.06
C VAL A 61 -11.50 -3.83 -10.17
N ARG A 62 -10.40 -4.37 -10.67
CA ARG A 62 -10.14 -5.82 -10.69
C ARG A 62 -8.89 -6.15 -9.87
N ILE A 63 -9.00 -7.17 -9.05
CA ILE A 63 -7.88 -7.70 -8.26
C ILE A 63 -7.76 -9.18 -8.57
N MET A 64 -6.58 -9.62 -9.01
CA MET A 64 -6.35 -10.99 -9.48
C MET A 64 -7.36 -11.42 -10.56
N GLY A 65 -7.82 -10.47 -11.40
CA GLY A 65 -8.83 -10.69 -12.43
C GLY A 65 -10.27 -10.67 -11.95
N PHE A 66 -10.54 -10.69 -10.63
CA PHE A 66 -11.89 -10.65 -10.05
C PHE A 66 -12.40 -9.21 -9.97
N ASP A 67 -13.63 -8.98 -10.43
CA ASP A 67 -14.29 -7.69 -10.35
C ASP A 67 -14.75 -7.38 -8.93
N LEU A 68 -14.30 -6.25 -8.36
CA LEU A 68 -14.57 -5.88 -6.97
C LEU A 68 -16.07 -5.73 -6.65
N LYS A 69 -16.91 -5.31 -7.61
CA LYS A 69 -18.33 -5.11 -7.37
C LYS A 69 -19.14 -6.42 -7.38
N ASN A 70 -18.74 -7.34 -8.26
CA ASN A 70 -19.51 -8.56 -8.52
C ASN A 70 -18.92 -9.80 -7.84
N GLN A 71 -17.63 -9.76 -7.50
CA GLN A 71 -16.84 -10.87 -6.94
C GLN A 71 -16.01 -10.38 -5.74
N PHE A 72 -16.68 -9.70 -4.80
CA PHE A 72 -16.05 -8.96 -3.70
C PHE A 72 -15.16 -9.83 -2.82
N GLU A 73 -15.65 -11.00 -2.41
CA GLU A 73 -14.91 -11.90 -1.53
C GLU A 73 -13.69 -12.51 -2.25
N GLU A 74 -13.84 -12.89 -3.52
CA GLU A 74 -12.76 -13.42 -4.34
C GLU A 74 -11.69 -12.36 -4.60
N ALA A 75 -12.10 -11.13 -4.91
CA ALA A 75 -11.19 -10.01 -5.15
C ALA A 75 -10.36 -9.67 -3.90
N LEU A 76 -10.97 -9.66 -2.72
CA LEU A 76 -10.27 -9.28 -1.49
C LEU A 76 -9.56 -10.43 -0.78
N ARG A 77 -9.78 -11.67 -1.16
CA ARG A 77 -9.14 -12.85 -0.54
C ARG A 77 -7.61 -12.80 -0.62
N ALA A 78 -7.08 -12.26 -1.71
CA ALA A 78 -5.64 -12.14 -1.95
C ALA A 78 -5.06 -10.78 -1.53
N VAL A 79 -5.78 -9.98 -0.75
CA VAL A 79 -5.38 -8.61 -0.36
C VAL A 79 -5.10 -8.51 1.12
N GLY A 80 -3.89 -8.04 1.46
CA GLY A 80 -3.59 -7.47 2.77
C GLY A 80 -3.57 -5.95 2.69
N SER A 81 -4.16 -5.24 3.65
CA SER A 81 -4.19 -3.78 3.57
C SER A 81 -4.00 -3.10 4.92
N ILE A 82 -3.31 -1.95 4.88
CA ILE A 82 -3.23 -0.98 5.97
C ILE A 82 -3.62 0.36 5.38
N ILE A 83 -4.79 0.88 5.76
CA ILE A 83 -5.28 2.17 5.28
C ILE A 83 -5.57 3.06 6.48
N GLU A 84 -4.94 4.24 6.50
CA GLU A 84 -4.85 5.15 7.64
C GLU A 84 -4.04 4.54 8.78
N THR A 85 -4.65 4.09 9.88
CA THR A 85 -3.96 3.42 11.00
C THR A 85 -4.45 2.00 11.12
N ALA A 86 -3.57 1.03 11.28
CA ALA A 86 -3.97 -0.28 11.73
C ALA A 86 -4.04 -0.27 13.25
N ASP A 87 -5.25 -0.13 13.77
CA ASP A 87 -5.50 -0.09 15.20
C ASP A 87 -5.38 -1.48 15.80
N ALA A 88 -4.16 -1.83 16.21
CA ALA A 88 -3.98 -2.97 17.09
C ALA A 88 -4.60 -2.67 18.46
N TYR A 89 -5.20 -3.67 19.09
CA TYR A 89 -5.70 -3.55 20.46
C TYR A 89 -4.52 -3.37 21.42
N GLU A 90 -4.32 -2.15 21.90
CA GLU A 90 -3.17 -1.77 22.71
C GLU A 90 -3.04 -2.52 24.05
N TYR A 91 -4.17 -2.96 24.61
CA TYR A 91 -4.20 -3.75 25.84
C TYR A 91 -3.83 -5.22 25.65
N MET A 92 -3.78 -5.70 24.40
CA MET A 92 -3.36 -7.06 24.03
C MET A 92 -1.88 -7.10 23.66
N SER A 93 -1.28 -8.30 23.70
CA SER A 93 0.06 -8.54 23.15
C SER A 93 0.05 -8.56 21.62
N ALA A 94 1.23 -8.40 20.99
CA ALA A 94 1.38 -8.57 19.54
C ALA A 94 0.86 -9.92 19.06
N TYR A 95 1.24 -11.00 19.76
CA TYR A 95 0.77 -12.36 19.48
C TYR A 95 -0.75 -12.47 19.51
N ASN A 96 -1.40 -11.92 20.54
CA ASN A 96 -2.86 -12.00 20.66
C ASN A 96 -3.59 -11.16 19.61
N ASN A 97 -3.04 -10.03 19.18
CA ASN A 97 -3.57 -9.26 18.05
C ASN A 97 -3.55 -10.11 16.77
N LEU A 98 -2.42 -10.73 16.44
CA LEU A 98 -2.30 -11.59 15.26
C LEU A 98 -3.19 -12.83 15.37
N LYS A 99 -3.27 -13.47 16.54
CA LYS A 99 -4.17 -14.61 16.78
C LYS A 99 -5.65 -14.25 16.57
N MET A 100 -6.03 -13.04 16.96
CA MET A 100 -7.39 -12.54 16.73
C MET A 100 -7.65 -12.31 15.24
N VAL A 101 -6.76 -11.64 14.52
CA VAL A 101 -6.85 -11.44 13.07
C VAL A 101 -6.90 -12.78 12.33
N GLY A 102 -6.04 -13.73 12.73
CA GLY A 102 -5.98 -15.07 12.12
C GLY A 102 -7.30 -15.86 12.20
N ARG A 103 -8.19 -15.55 13.16
CA ARG A 103 -9.52 -16.20 13.25
C ARG A 103 -10.44 -15.88 12.08
N PHE A 104 -10.23 -14.74 11.41
CA PHE A 104 -11.04 -14.35 10.24
C PHE A 104 -10.62 -15.10 8.97
N TYR A 105 -9.38 -15.56 8.88
CA TYR A 105 -8.87 -16.22 7.69
C TYR A 105 -9.06 -17.74 7.69
N GLY A 106 -9.24 -18.36 8.85
CA GLY A 106 -9.28 -19.82 8.98
C GLY A 106 -7.93 -20.48 8.67
N GLY A 107 -7.58 -21.53 9.39
CA GLY A 107 -6.37 -22.31 9.11
C GLY A 107 -5.04 -21.72 9.58
N ILE A 108 -4.99 -20.50 10.10
CA ILE A 108 -3.78 -19.87 10.65
C ILE A 108 -3.34 -20.61 11.92
N LYS A 109 -2.12 -21.12 11.91
CA LYS A 109 -1.51 -21.86 13.02
C LYS A 109 -0.66 -20.93 13.90
N GLU A 110 -0.32 -21.39 15.10
CA GLU A 110 0.58 -20.64 15.97
C GLU A 110 1.97 -20.46 15.36
N SER A 111 2.45 -21.46 14.59
CA SER A 111 3.69 -21.35 13.82
C SER A 111 3.68 -20.21 12.80
N ASP A 112 2.55 -19.94 12.16
CA ASP A 112 2.42 -18.89 11.14
C ASP A 112 2.50 -17.51 11.80
N ILE A 113 1.92 -17.38 13.00
CA ILE A 113 2.03 -16.17 13.83
C ILE A 113 3.48 -15.94 14.27
N ASP A 114 4.18 -16.99 14.72
CA ASP A 114 5.59 -16.87 15.12
C ASP A 114 6.49 -16.51 13.92
N ASN A 115 6.23 -17.10 12.75
CA ASN A 115 6.95 -16.80 11.51
C ASN A 115 6.74 -15.33 11.06
N ILE A 116 5.51 -14.84 11.07
CA ILE A 116 5.28 -13.47 10.65
C ILE A 116 5.85 -12.45 11.65
N LEU A 117 5.85 -12.76 12.95
CA LEU A 117 6.51 -11.95 13.97
C LEU A 117 8.03 -11.90 13.77
N GLU A 118 8.63 -12.98 13.28
CA GLU A 118 10.05 -13.01 12.92
C GLU A 118 10.33 -12.13 11.70
N VAL A 119 9.53 -12.25 10.65
CA VAL A 119 9.62 -11.44 9.43
C VAL A 119 9.58 -9.94 9.76
N VAL A 120 8.66 -9.51 10.63
CA VAL A 120 8.54 -8.10 11.02
C VAL A 120 9.45 -7.71 12.20
N LYS A 121 10.37 -8.59 12.63
CA LYS A 121 11.34 -8.36 13.72
C LYS A 121 10.66 -7.96 15.06
N LEU A 122 9.55 -8.64 15.39
CA LEU A 122 8.82 -8.46 16.65
C LEU A 122 8.74 -9.73 17.50
N LYS A 123 9.46 -10.80 17.13
CA LYS A 123 9.41 -12.10 17.83
C LYS A 123 9.78 -12.00 19.32
N GLU A 124 10.83 -11.25 19.65
CA GLU A 124 11.27 -11.01 21.02
C GLU A 124 10.19 -10.28 21.87
N HIS A 125 9.34 -9.48 21.21
CA HIS A 125 8.31 -8.66 21.83
C HIS A 125 6.91 -9.28 21.74
N LYS A 126 6.78 -10.54 21.30
CA LYS A 126 5.49 -11.16 20.98
C LYS A 126 4.48 -11.15 22.11
N ASN A 127 4.95 -11.26 23.36
CA ASN A 127 4.12 -11.30 24.55
C ASN A 127 3.92 -9.94 25.22
N GLU A 128 4.58 -8.88 24.74
CA GLU A 128 4.42 -7.53 25.27
C GLU A 128 3.13 -6.89 24.78
N LYS A 129 2.51 -6.06 25.66
CA LYS A 129 1.35 -5.27 25.29
C LYS A 129 1.71 -4.21 24.26
N VAL A 130 0.88 -4.06 23.23
CA VAL A 130 1.09 -3.06 22.15
C VAL A 130 1.10 -1.61 22.68
N SER A 131 0.47 -1.36 23.82
CA SER A 131 0.57 -0.05 24.50
C SER A 131 1.99 0.38 24.87
N LYS A 132 2.95 -0.55 24.92
CA LYS A 132 4.37 -0.29 25.20
C LYS A 132 5.22 -0.13 23.94
N PHE A 133 4.63 -0.38 22.76
CA PHE A 133 5.35 -0.34 21.49
C PHE A 133 5.65 1.09 21.06
N SER A 134 6.83 1.30 20.48
CA SER A 134 7.13 2.50 19.71
C SER A 134 6.23 2.58 18.48
N LEU A 135 6.16 3.74 17.85
CA LEU A 135 5.40 3.90 16.59
C LEU A 135 5.88 2.93 15.52
N GLY A 136 7.19 2.77 15.35
CA GLY A 136 7.78 1.81 14.39
C GLY A 136 7.42 0.36 14.71
N MET A 137 7.36 -0.03 15.99
CA MET A 137 6.89 -1.38 16.38
C MET A 137 5.40 -1.56 16.06
N LYS A 138 4.57 -0.55 16.29
CA LYS A 138 3.14 -0.58 15.92
C LYS A 138 2.95 -0.71 14.42
N GLN A 139 3.69 0.05 13.60
CA GLN A 139 3.65 -0.04 12.14
C GLN A 139 4.09 -1.43 11.64
N ARG A 140 5.13 -2.02 12.23
CA ARG A 140 5.57 -3.38 11.88
C ARG A 140 4.55 -4.44 12.29
N LEU A 141 3.85 -4.27 13.42
CA LEU A 141 2.75 -5.16 13.81
C LEU A 141 1.58 -5.03 12.83
N SER A 142 1.27 -3.82 12.38
CA SER A 142 0.24 -3.59 11.36
C SER A 142 0.58 -4.30 10.06
N LEU A 143 1.84 -4.20 9.62
CA LEU A 143 2.32 -4.94 8.45
C LEU A 143 2.18 -6.47 8.67
N ALA A 144 2.53 -6.98 9.85
CA ALA A 144 2.33 -8.40 10.18
C ALA A 144 0.86 -8.82 10.07
N MET A 145 -0.08 -7.99 10.52
CA MET A 145 -1.52 -8.28 10.41
C MET A 145 -1.97 -8.31 8.94
N ALA A 146 -1.46 -7.42 8.10
CA ALA A 146 -1.77 -7.42 6.67
C ALA A 146 -1.17 -8.61 5.91
N LEU A 147 -0.02 -9.12 6.37
CA LEU A 147 0.70 -10.24 5.75
C LEU A 147 0.24 -11.64 6.23
N LEU A 148 -0.54 -11.71 7.29
CA LEU A 148 -0.86 -12.97 7.98
C LEU A 148 -1.62 -13.97 7.10
N SER A 149 -2.39 -13.49 6.12
CA SER A 149 -3.11 -14.31 5.14
C SER A 149 -2.28 -14.70 3.91
N GLU A 150 -0.98 -14.37 3.90
CA GLU A 150 -0.09 -14.56 2.73
C GLU A 150 -0.67 -13.96 1.45
N PRO A 151 -1.00 -12.66 1.42
CA PRO A 151 -1.66 -12.03 0.29
C PRO A 151 -0.74 -11.90 -0.93
N ASP A 152 -1.32 -11.94 -2.15
CA ASP A 152 -0.61 -11.62 -3.39
C ASP A 152 -0.40 -10.10 -3.59
N LEU A 153 -1.31 -9.29 -3.03
CA LEU A 153 -1.29 -7.83 -3.07
C LEU A 153 -1.35 -7.23 -1.67
N VAL A 154 -0.38 -6.38 -1.35
CA VAL A 154 -0.35 -5.61 -0.09
C VAL A 154 -0.53 -4.12 -0.40
N ILE A 155 -1.56 -3.51 0.21
CA ILE A 155 -1.89 -2.09 0.02
C ILE A 155 -1.53 -1.33 1.30
N LEU A 156 -0.62 -0.36 1.19
CA LEU A 156 -0.09 0.40 2.33
C LEU A 156 -0.29 1.90 2.14
N ASP A 157 -1.08 2.52 3.00
CA ASP A 157 -1.28 3.97 2.99
C ASP A 157 -0.27 4.65 3.92
N GLU A 158 0.70 5.37 3.33
CA GLU A 158 1.76 6.12 4.03
C GLU A 158 2.54 5.29 5.08
N PRO A 159 3.09 4.10 4.76
CA PRO A 159 3.63 3.16 5.76
C PRO A 159 4.82 3.67 6.55
N THR A 160 5.52 4.70 6.07
CA THR A 160 6.69 5.30 6.73
C THR A 160 6.38 6.63 7.43
N ASN A 161 5.11 7.08 7.37
CA ASN A 161 4.73 8.38 7.92
C ASN A 161 4.88 8.42 9.46
N GLY A 162 5.54 9.46 9.96
CA GLY A 162 5.75 9.67 11.40
C GLY A 162 6.84 8.80 12.03
N LEU A 163 7.48 7.91 11.27
CA LEU A 163 8.64 7.15 11.74
C LEU A 163 9.88 8.02 11.82
N ASP A 164 10.78 7.69 12.74
CA ASP A 164 12.14 8.20 12.73
C ASP A 164 12.95 7.63 11.56
N ILE A 165 14.17 8.10 11.38
CA ILE A 165 15.04 7.69 10.25
C ILE A 165 15.27 6.18 10.27
N GLU A 166 15.54 5.61 11.44
CA GLU A 166 15.83 4.17 11.57
C GLU A 166 14.58 3.33 11.28
N GLY A 167 13.43 3.69 11.82
CA GLY A 167 12.15 3.03 11.56
C GLY A 167 11.75 3.09 10.08
N THR A 168 11.98 4.24 9.42
CA THR A 168 11.74 4.41 7.98
C THR A 168 12.61 3.46 7.16
N VAL A 169 13.91 3.40 7.43
CA VAL A 169 14.84 2.50 6.75
C VAL A 169 14.47 1.03 6.98
N GLN A 170 14.11 0.67 8.21
CA GLN A 170 13.70 -0.70 8.54
C GLN A 170 12.43 -1.10 7.80
N MET A 171 11.40 -0.24 7.77
CA MET A 171 10.14 -0.51 7.06
C MET A 171 10.37 -0.66 5.55
N ARG A 172 11.12 0.25 4.94
CA ARG A 172 11.48 0.21 3.52
C ARG A 172 12.19 -1.10 3.16
N ASN A 173 13.24 -1.46 3.90
CA ASN A 173 14.01 -2.68 3.64
C ASN A 173 13.12 -3.93 3.75
N MET A 174 12.24 -3.99 4.74
CA MET A 174 11.30 -5.10 4.93
C MET A 174 10.35 -5.25 3.74
N ILE A 175 9.79 -4.16 3.23
CA ILE A 175 8.92 -4.18 2.05
C ILE A 175 9.70 -4.67 0.82
N MET A 176 10.91 -4.16 0.60
CA MET A 176 11.77 -4.56 -0.52
C MET A 176 12.19 -6.04 -0.44
N GLU A 177 12.54 -6.53 0.74
CA GLU A 177 12.87 -7.94 0.99
C GLU A 177 11.67 -8.85 0.67
N LEU A 178 10.47 -8.50 1.17
CA LEU A 178 9.25 -9.27 0.91
C LEU A 178 8.87 -9.28 -0.58
N ALA A 179 8.97 -8.16 -1.28
CA ALA A 179 8.72 -8.09 -2.72
C ALA A 179 9.69 -8.98 -3.49
N LYS A 180 11.00 -8.91 -3.17
CA LYS A 180 12.04 -9.64 -3.88
C LYS A 180 12.03 -11.14 -3.59
N GLU A 181 11.94 -11.53 -2.29
CA GLU A 181 12.12 -12.93 -1.88
C GLU A 181 10.83 -13.76 -2.01
N LYS A 182 9.67 -13.12 -1.77
CA LYS A 182 8.36 -13.78 -1.84
C LYS A 182 7.56 -13.45 -3.10
N ASN A 183 8.13 -12.67 -4.01
CA ASN A 183 7.44 -12.19 -5.23
C ASN A 183 6.10 -11.50 -4.91
N MET A 184 6.05 -10.82 -3.76
CA MET A 184 4.86 -10.16 -3.25
C MET A 184 4.67 -8.80 -3.93
N THR A 185 3.44 -8.45 -4.26
CA THR A 185 3.12 -7.18 -4.92
C THR A 185 2.73 -6.13 -3.90
N PHE A 186 3.26 -4.93 -4.04
CA PHE A 186 2.93 -3.80 -3.14
C PHE A 186 2.35 -2.63 -3.91
N PHE A 187 1.24 -2.06 -3.39
CA PHE A 187 0.70 -0.78 -3.79
C PHE A 187 0.79 0.20 -2.63
N ILE A 188 1.65 1.22 -2.74
CA ILE A 188 2.07 2.05 -1.61
C ILE A 188 1.79 3.51 -1.91
N SER A 189 1.04 4.21 -1.04
CA SER A 189 0.95 5.66 -1.11
C SER A 189 2.08 6.34 -0.36
N SER A 190 2.53 7.48 -0.87
CA SER A 190 3.45 8.36 -0.15
C SER A 190 3.34 9.81 -0.64
N HIS A 191 3.71 10.74 0.24
CA HIS A 191 4.00 12.14 -0.12
C HIS A 191 5.51 12.43 -0.11
N LEU A 192 6.34 11.45 0.28
CA LEU A 192 7.79 11.56 0.40
C LEU A 192 8.46 11.03 -0.87
N ILE A 193 8.85 11.92 -1.76
CA ILE A 193 9.45 11.60 -3.07
C ILE A 193 10.67 10.68 -2.92
N HIS A 194 11.54 10.97 -1.95
CA HIS A 194 12.76 10.21 -1.73
C HIS A 194 12.49 8.74 -1.34
N GLU A 195 11.48 8.48 -0.50
CA GLU A 195 11.12 7.11 -0.12
C GLU A 195 10.59 6.31 -1.33
N VAL A 196 9.76 6.94 -2.17
CA VAL A 196 9.26 6.32 -3.41
C VAL A 196 10.41 6.01 -4.36
N GLU A 197 11.36 6.95 -4.53
CA GLU A 197 12.53 6.77 -5.41
C GLU A 197 13.44 5.62 -4.98
N LEU A 198 13.56 5.38 -3.67
CA LEU A 198 14.42 4.32 -3.13
C LEU A 198 13.77 2.92 -3.15
N MET A 199 12.44 2.85 -3.15
CA MET A 199 11.73 1.60 -2.89
C MET A 199 10.94 1.09 -4.10
N CYS A 200 10.34 2.00 -4.90
CA CYS A 200 9.36 1.61 -5.90
C CYS A 200 10.00 1.28 -7.26
N ASP A 201 9.42 0.34 -7.98
CA ASP A 201 9.77 0.00 -9.36
C ASP A 201 9.09 0.94 -10.36
N LYS A 202 7.87 1.39 -10.01
CA LYS A 202 7.03 2.23 -10.83
C LYS A 202 6.30 3.27 -9.98
N VAL A 203 5.98 4.43 -10.55
CA VAL A 203 5.27 5.49 -9.83
C VAL A 203 4.18 6.13 -10.67
N ALA A 204 2.99 6.24 -10.09
CA ALA A 204 1.93 7.12 -10.57
C ALA A 204 1.85 8.37 -9.68
N ILE A 205 1.62 9.52 -10.30
CA ILE A 205 1.49 10.80 -9.60
C ILE A 205 0.04 11.23 -9.63
N ILE A 206 -0.53 11.46 -8.43
CA ILE A 206 -1.86 12.02 -8.26
C ILE A 206 -1.77 13.45 -7.74
N HIS A 207 -2.54 14.36 -8.35
CA HIS A 207 -2.62 15.75 -7.96
C HIS A 207 -4.06 16.26 -8.12
N ASN A 208 -4.61 16.93 -7.11
CA ASN A 208 -5.97 17.47 -7.12
C ASN A 208 -7.06 16.48 -7.56
N GLY A 209 -6.94 15.22 -7.17
CA GLY A 209 -7.92 14.17 -7.45
C GLY A 209 -7.82 13.55 -8.84
N GLU A 210 -6.81 13.86 -9.63
CA GLU A 210 -6.58 13.32 -10.97
C GLU A 210 -5.16 12.73 -11.09
N LEU A 211 -5.01 11.71 -11.93
CA LEU A 211 -3.68 11.17 -12.25
C LEU A 211 -3.01 12.06 -13.30
N ILE A 212 -1.74 12.38 -13.06
CA ILE A 212 -0.87 13.06 -14.03
C ILE A 212 -0.24 12.03 -14.96
N ASN A 213 0.05 10.82 -14.45
CA ASN A 213 0.51 9.68 -15.24
C ASN A 213 -0.06 8.37 -14.69
N ASN A 214 -0.12 7.34 -15.52
CA ASN A 214 -0.71 6.04 -15.19
C ASN A 214 0.29 5.03 -14.58
N GLY A 215 1.50 5.47 -14.30
CA GLY A 215 2.60 4.67 -13.80
C GLY A 215 3.78 4.63 -14.76
N VAL A 216 4.87 5.31 -14.39
CA VAL A 216 6.14 5.36 -15.12
C VAL A 216 7.19 4.56 -14.36
N SER A 217 7.99 3.76 -15.06
CA SER A 217 9.02 2.97 -14.40
C SER A 217 10.14 3.88 -13.87
N MET A 218 10.69 3.53 -12.71
CA MET A 218 11.82 4.27 -12.13
C MET A 218 13.05 4.23 -13.03
N LYS A 219 13.17 3.20 -13.88
CA LYS A 219 14.24 3.11 -14.88
C LYS A 219 14.08 4.21 -15.94
N ASP A 220 12.88 4.37 -16.51
CA ASP A 220 12.61 5.36 -17.55
C ASP A 220 12.76 6.79 -17.00
N ILE A 221 12.38 7.00 -15.72
CA ILE A 221 12.58 8.28 -15.04
C ILE A 221 14.10 8.61 -14.94
N LYS A 222 14.89 7.66 -14.47
CA LYS A 222 16.35 7.85 -14.30
C LYS A 222 17.11 8.03 -15.64
N GLU A 223 16.55 7.56 -16.74
CA GLU A 223 17.11 7.76 -18.08
C GLU A 223 16.84 9.18 -18.63
N LYS A 224 15.72 9.80 -18.26
CA LYS A 224 15.26 11.08 -18.83
C LYS A 224 15.40 12.28 -17.89
N TYR A 225 15.40 12.03 -16.59
CA TYR A 225 15.40 13.05 -15.55
C TYR A 225 16.53 12.79 -14.55
N LYS A 226 16.95 13.85 -13.87
CA LYS A 226 18.01 13.76 -12.87
C LYS A 226 17.65 12.83 -11.69
N ASN A 227 16.40 12.89 -11.25
CA ASN A 227 15.81 12.10 -10.15
C ASN A 227 14.29 12.19 -10.21
N LEU A 228 13.60 11.48 -9.29
CA LEU A 228 12.14 11.50 -9.20
C LEU A 228 11.59 12.90 -8.86
N GLU A 229 12.32 13.72 -8.10
CA GLU A 229 11.89 15.09 -7.78
C GLU A 229 11.85 15.97 -9.02
N ASP A 230 12.88 15.89 -9.86
CA ASP A 230 12.94 16.63 -11.15
C ASP A 230 11.79 16.19 -12.07
N PHE A 231 11.54 14.89 -12.20
CA PHE A 231 10.39 14.36 -12.94
C PHE A 231 9.07 14.91 -12.38
N TYR A 232 8.85 14.82 -11.06
CA TYR A 232 7.64 15.30 -10.39
C TYR A 232 7.39 16.79 -10.70
N MET A 233 8.41 17.63 -10.55
CA MET A 233 8.30 19.07 -10.80
C MET A 233 8.00 19.40 -12.26
N ASN A 234 8.54 18.64 -13.21
CA ASN A 234 8.28 18.85 -14.63
C ASN A 234 6.84 18.46 -15.00
N VAL A 235 6.32 17.33 -14.55
CA VAL A 235 4.98 16.87 -14.91
C VAL A 235 3.88 17.65 -14.17
N VAL A 236 4.07 17.98 -12.89
CA VAL A 236 3.07 18.76 -12.13
C VAL A 236 2.97 20.19 -12.63
N ASN A 237 4.08 20.80 -13.08
CA ASN A 237 4.07 22.14 -13.65
C ASN A 237 3.63 22.17 -15.13
N GLY A 238 3.24 21.05 -15.71
CA GLY A 238 2.76 20.96 -17.10
C GLY A 238 3.84 21.20 -18.16
N ARG A 239 5.15 21.06 -17.80
CA ARG A 239 6.25 21.19 -18.74
C ARG A 239 6.37 19.97 -19.64
N ASP A 240 6.05 18.79 -19.11
CA ASP A 240 6.02 17.54 -19.86
C ASP A 240 4.62 16.90 -19.77
N LYS A 241 4.07 16.50 -20.91
CA LYS A 241 2.91 15.63 -20.97
C LYS A 241 3.40 14.19 -20.95
N VAL A 242 3.08 13.46 -19.92
CA VAL A 242 3.38 12.01 -19.80
C VAL A 242 2.12 11.27 -20.25
N GLU A 243 2.21 10.57 -21.37
CA GLU A 243 1.15 9.67 -21.89
C GLU A 243 1.09 8.37 -21.08
#